data_6e2165f207ea445541b3b1415d61ceec
#
_entry.id   6e2165f207ea445541b3b1415d61ceec
#
_cell.length_a   1.000
_cell.length_b   1.000
_cell.length_c   1.000
_cell.angle_alpha   90.00
_cell.angle_beta   90.00
_cell.angle_gamma   90.00
#
_symmetry.space_group_name_H-M   'P 1'
#
loop_
_entity.id
_entity.type
_entity.pdbx_description
1 polymer ?
#
loop_
_entity_poly.entity_id
_entity_poly.type
_entity_poly.pdbx_seq_one_letter_code
_entity_poly.pdbx_strand_id
1 'polypeptide(L)'
;MASTLKTQVNGADMPTWRKLALQHRMDQLAKIPPEWQMGTTSIPNSIDRKSAVPSIEAHLSAEELEITSLSTTLPDLQSWIRCRKYTAVQITLAYCHRAALLQQTTGCLTEILFSSAMGRARVQDEHFDTTGDLLGPLHGIPISVNDNQDIAGIDSTLGWVGLVGRPAKASAPLVENLLQAGAILYCKTNIPQSLMMSDSYNHLYGQSVNSLNRNMISGGSSGGEGALVAAGGSVAGIGTDIGGELLSLERTKSITSAN
;
A
#
# COMPACT_ATOMS: atom_id res chain seq x y z
N MET A 1 -7.67 1.21 16.45
CA MET A 1 -6.21 0.98 16.49
C MET A 1 -5.41 2.14 17.09
N ALA A 2 -5.58 3.38 16.65
CA ALA A 2 -4.81 4.51 17.20
C ALA A 2 -4.97 4.70 18.71
N SER A 3 -6.16 4.51 19.30
CA SER A 3 -6.38 4.62 20.75
C SER A 3 -5.71 3.49 21.53
N THR A 4 -5.74 2.28 21.02
CA THR A 4 -5.09 1.10 21.65
C THR A 4 -3.56 1.21 21.57
N LEU A 5 -3.02 1.75 20.47
CA LEU A 5 -1.59 2.03 20.33
C LEU A 5 -1.12 3.15 21.28
N LYS A 6 -1.90 4.22 21.44
CA LYS A 6 -1.59 5.31 22.38
C LYS A 6 -1.47 4.82 23.83
N THR A 7 -2.32 3.88 24.25
CA THR A 7 -2.28 3.30 25.61
C THR A 7 -1.01 2.46 25.82
N GLN A 8 -0.44 1.87 24.77
CA GLN A 8 0.79 1.09 24.85
C GLN A 8 2.08 1.93 24.93
N VAL A 9 2.05 3.19 24.51
CA VAL A 9 3.24 4.07 24.50
C VAL A 9 3.61 4.60 25.89
N ASN A 10 2.66 4.64 26.81
CA ASN A 10 2.86 5.26 28.16
C ASN A 10 3.42 4.29 29.22
N GLY A 11 3.85 3.07 28.89
CA GLY A 11 4.48 2.13 29.81
C GLY A 11 5.91 2.56 30.16
N ALA A 12 6.17 2.93 31.42
CA ALA A 12 7.50 3.36 31.89
C ALA A 12 8.61 2.34 31.65
N ASP A 13 8.29 1.04 31.58
CA ASP A 13 9.24 -0.07 31.41
C ASP A 13 9.39 -0.60 29.97
N MET A 14 8.85 0.10 28.96
CA MET A 14 8.93 -0.36 27.58
C MET A 14 10.34 -0.14 27.01
N PRO A 15 10.96 -1.15 26.36
CA PRO A 15 12.27 -1.00 25.70
C PRO A 15 12.26 0.11 24.64
N THR A 16 13.37 0.84 24.50
CA THR A 16 13.49 2.00 23.61
C THR A 16 13.14 1.66 22.16
N TRP A 17 13.58 0.51 21.65
CA TRP A 17 13.24 0.07 20.29
C TRP A 17 11.73 -0.11 20.07
N ARG A 18 11.01 -0.58 21.10
CA ARG A 18 9.57 -0.78 21.02
C ARG A 18 8.81 0.55 21.01
N LYS A 19 9.30 1.52 21.77
CA LYS A 19 8.76 2.90 21.74
C LYS A 19 8.94 3.51 20.34
N LEU A 20 10.13 3.35 19.75
CA LEU A 20 10.41 3.83 18.40
C LEU A 20 9.52 3.16 17.34
N ALA A 21 9.36 1.83 17.41
CA ALA A 21 8.50 1.10 16.49
C ALA A 21 7.02 1.54 16.60
N LEU A 22 6.52 1.73 17.81
CA LEU A 22 5.15 2.20 18.03
C LEU A 22 4.97 3.65 17.52
N GLN A 23 5.93 4.53 17.81
CA GLN A 23 5.87 5.91 17.35
C GLN A 23 5.85 5.95 15.82
N HIS A 24 6.76 5.24 15.16
CA HIS A 24 6.80 5.17 13.69
C HIS A 24 5.47 4.68 13.09
N ARG A 25 4.86 3.61 13.66
CA ARG A 25 3.53 3.17 13.22
C ARG A 25 2.46 4.24 13.37
N MET A 26 2.49 4.95 14.48
CA MET A 26 1.53 6.05 14.73
C MET A 26 1.73 7.18 13.72
N ASP A 27 2.98 7.53 13.42
CA ASP A 27 3.31 8.56 12.43
C ASP A 27 2.85 8.16 11.02
N GLN A 28 3.00 6.88 10.65
CA GLN A 28 2.46 6.38 9.38
C GLN A 28 0.93 6.43 9.35
N LEU A 29 0.25 5.96 10.39
CA LEU A 29 -1.21 6.00 10.46
C LEU A 29 -1.77 7.43 10.49
N ALA A 30 -1.03 8.39 11.03
CA ALA A 30 -1.40 9.80 11.04
C ALA A 30 -1.40 10.44 9.63
N LYS A 31 -0.74 9.80 8.65
CA LYS A 31 -0.79 10.23 7.23
C LYS A 31 -2.10 9.86 6.53
N ILE A 32 -2.92 8.98 7.14
CA ILE A 32 -4.25 8.65 6.65
C ILE A 32 -5.21 9.79 7.02
N PRO A 33 -5.91 10.40 6.05
CA PRO A 33 -6.90 11.42 6.32
C PRO A 33 -7.93 10.98 7.38
N PRO A 34 -8.34 11.88 8.29
CA PRO A 34 -9.30 11.53 9.35
C PRO A 34 -10.63 10.96 8.82
N GLU A 35 -11.09 11.44 7.67
CA GLU A 35 -12.32 11.00 6.99
C GLU A 35 -12.23 9.57 6.44
N TRP A 36 -11.03 9.03 6.27
CA TRP A 36 -10.78 7.64 5.84
C TRP A 36 -10.52 6.70 7.02
N GLN A 37 -10.62 7.21 8.23
CA GLN A 37 -10.42 6.37 9.42
C GLN A 37 -11.68 5.57 9.73
N MET A 38 -11.54 4.25 9.74
CA MET A 38 -12.62 3.35 10.17
C MET A 38 -12.85 3.47 11.66
N GLY A 39 -14.10 3.66 12.08
CA GLY A 39 -14.47 3.59 13.50
C GLY A 39 -14.17 2.19 14.08
N THR A 40 -13.92 2.13 15.39
CA THR A 40 -13.62 0.85 16.10
C THR A 40 -14.70 -0.21 15.92
N THR A 41 -15.95 0.20 15.67
CA THR A 41 -17.10 -0.68 15.39
C THR A 41 -17.13 -1.19 13.94
N SER A 42 -16.48 -0.49 13.00
CA SER A 42 -16.43 -0.85 11.59
C SER A 42 -15.31 -1.84 11.26
N ILE A 43 -14.30 -1.95 12.13
CA ILE A 43 -13.28 -2.98 12.02
C ILE A 43 -13.88 -4.28 12.54
N PRO A 44 -14.03 -5.33 11.69
CA PRO A 44 -14.63 -6.59 12.12
C PRO A 44 -13.93 -7.13 13.35
N ASN A 45 -14.71 -7.49 14.38
CA ASN A 45 -14.19 -8.04 15.63
C ASN A 45 -13.31 -9.26 15.38
N SER A 46 -12.38 -9.53 16.32
CA SER A 46 -11.44 -10.65 16.27
C SER A 46 -12.08 -12.04 16.11
N ILE A 47 -13.39 -12.14 16.34
CA ILE A 47 -14.18 -13.39 16.27
C ILE A 47 -14.71 -13.65 14.84
N ASP A 48 -15.00 -12.60 14.06
CA ASP A 48 -15.49 -12.73 12.68
C ASP A 48 -14.44 -12.20 11.68
N ARG A 49 -13.33 -12.92 11.59
CA ARG A 49 -12.18 -12.57 10.73
C ARG A 49 -12.34 -13.06 9.30
N LYS A 50 -13.52 -12.94 8.73
CA LYS A 50 -13.77 -13.19 7.31
C LYS A 50 -13.05 -12.16 6.42
N SER A 51 -13.40 -12.10 5.18
CA SER A 51 -12.87 -11.13 4.23
C SER A 51 -13.00 -9.68 4.74
N ALA A 52 -11.95 -8.88 4.54
CA ALA A 52 -11.97 -7.44 4.78
C ALA A 52 -12.77 -6.70 3.69
N VAL A 53 -12.90 -7.27 2.50
CA VAL A 53 -13.42 -6.61 1.29
C VAL A 53 -14.82 -6.01 1.50
N PRO A 54 -15.84 -6.72 2.01
CA PRO A 54 -17.18 -6.13 2.15
C PRO A 54 -17.21 -4.91 3.09
N SER A 55 -16.41 -4.95 4.18
CA SER A 55 -16.35 -3.82 5.11
C SER A 55 -15.64 -2.60 4.53
N ILE A 56 -14.68 -2.81 3.65
CA ILE A 56 -13.94 -1.75 2.94
C ILE A 56 -14.84 -1.14 1.87
N GLU A 57 -15.50 -1.95 1.06
CA GLU A 57 -16.37 -1.50 -0.03
C GLU A 57 -17.55 -0.66 0.46
N ALA A 58 -18.03 -0.90 1.68
CA ALA A 58 -19.06 -0.08 2.31
C ALA A 58 -18.65 1.37 2.61
N HIS A 59 -17.34 1.68 2.57
CA HIS A 59 -16.80 3.03 2.80
C HIS A 59 -16.39 3.73 1.50
N LEU A 60 -16.45 3.05 0.36
CA LEU A 60 -16.05 3.59 -0.95
C LEU A 60 -17.28 4.12 -1.70
N SER A 61 -17.11 5.21 -2.44
CA SER A 61 -18.11 5.73 -3.37
C SER A 61 -18.27 4.80 -4.58
N ALA A 62 -19.36 4.98 -5.35
CA ALA A 62 -19.58 4.20 -6.57
C ALA A 62 -18.45 4.39 -7.60
N GLU A 63 -17.89 5.61 -7.69
CA GLU A 63 -16.75 5.93 -8.55
C GLU A 63 -15.49 5.19 -8.09
N GLU A 64 -15.16 5.23 -6.80
CA GLU A 64 -14.02 4.53 -6.23
C GLU A 64 -14.15 3.02 -6.38
N LEU A 65 -15.36 2.47 -6.24
CA LEU A 65 -15.64 1.04 -6.47
C LEU A 65 -15.42 0.64 -7.93
N GLU A 66 -15.81 1.47 -8.89
CA GLU A 66 -15.54 1.22 -10.31
C GLU A 66 -14.04 1.27 -10.60
N ILE A 67 -13.35 2.32 -10.16
CA ILE A 67 -11.91 2.52 -10.39
C ILE A 67 -11.09 1.38 -9.79
N THR A 68 -11.41 0.96 -8.56
CA THR A 68 -10.63 -0.05 -7.81
C THR A 68 -11.23 -1.45 -7.87
N SER A 69 -12.16 -1.70 -8.80
CA SER A 69 -12.73 -3.04 -9.01
C SER A 69 -11.64 -4.06 -9.34
N LEU A 70 -11.80 -5.28 -8.83
CA LEU A 70 -10.91 -6.40 -9.19
C LEU A 70 -10.99 -6.80 -10.67
N SER A 71 -12.02 -6.35 -11.38
CA SER A 71 -12.14 -6.53 -12.83
C SER A 71 -11.49 -5.40 -13.64
N THR A 72 -11.17 -4.27 -12.99
CA THR A 72 -10.50 -3.13 -13.64
C THR A 72 -9.03 -3.48 -13.85
N THR A 73 -8.60 -3.41 -15.09
CA THR A 73 -7.22 -3.70 -15.49
C THR A 73 -6.41 -2.42 -15.69
N LEU A 74 -5.08 -2.56 -15.73
CA LEU A 74 -4.20 -1.45 -16.04
C LEU A 74 -4.52 -0.81 -17.42
N PRO A 75 -4.77 -1.57 -18.51
CA PRO A 75 -5.25 -1.02 -19.77
C PRO A 75 -6.56 -0.21 -19.67
N ASP A 76 -7.48 -0.62 -18.79
CA ASP A 76 -8.73 0.13 -18.59
C ASP A 76 -8.43 1.51 -18.00
N LEU A 77 -7.60 1.57 -16.95
CA LEU A 77 -7.20 2.85 -16.34
C LEU A 77 -6.48 3.75 -17.35
N GLN A 78 -5.56 3.20 -18.16
CA GLN A 78 -4.89 3.93 -19.24
C GLN A 78 -5.90 4.48 -20.26
N SER A 79 -6.87 3.68 -20.65
CA SER A 79 -7.94 4.08 -21.56
C SER A 79 -8.79 5.20 -20.97
N TRP A 80 -9.16 5.08 -19.69
CA TRP A 80 -9.97 6.09 -19.00
C TRP A 80 -9.28 7.44 -18.88
N ILE A 81 -7.96 7.46 -18.60
CA ILE A 81 -7.18 8.69 -18.61
C ILE A 81 -7.16 9.29 -20.02
N ARG A 82 -6.86 8.49 -21.06
CA ARG A 82 -6.79 8.96 -22.45
C ARG A 82 -8.11 9.55 -22.95
N CYS A 83 -9.24 8.91 -22.64
CA CYS A 83 -10.56 9.41 -23.04
C CYS A 83 -11.17 10.42 -22.03
N ARG A 84 -10.39 10.83 -21.01
CA ARG A 84 -10.80 11.79 -19.97
C ARG A 84 -12.04 11.35 -19.18
N LYS A 85 -12.27 10.02 -19.05
CA LYS A 85 -13.32 9.48 -18.18
C LYS A 85 -12.98 9.75 -16.71
N TYR A 86 -11.71 9.50 -16.32
CA TYR A 86 -11.16 9.80 -15.02
C TYR A 86 -9.80 10.49 -15.16
N THR A 87 -9.49 11.38 -14.23
CA THR A 87 -8.19 12.04 -14.12
C THR A 87 -7.21 11.18 -13.32
N ALA A 88 -5.91 11.46 -13.44
CA ALA A 88 -4.89 10.83 -12.59
C ALA A 88 -5.16 11.09 -11.10
N VAL A 89 -5.67 12.27 -10.76
CA VAL A 89 -6.07 12.63 -9.39
C VAL A 89 -7.19 11.73 -8.88
N GLN A 90 -8.26 11.52 -9.65
CA GLN A 90 -9.40 10.67 -9.24
C GLN A 90 -8.95 9.22 -9.05
N ILE A 91 -8.19 8.68 -9.99
CA ILE A 91 -7.66 7.31 -9.91
C ILE A 91 -6.75 7.16 -8.69
N THR A 92 -5.79 8.09 -8.50
CA THR A 92 -4.87 8.04 -7.35
C THR A 92 -5.62 8.14 -6.02
N LEU A 93 -6.62 9.02 -5.93
CA LEU A 93 -7.46 9.19 -4.73
C LEU A 93 -8.17 7.88 -4.37
N ALA A 94 -8.80 7.22 -5.34
CA ALA A 94 -9.53 5.98 -5.14
C ALA A 94 -8.63 4.86 -4.59
N TYR A 95 -7.42 4.69 -5.18
CA TYR A 95 -6.46 3.69 -4.68
C TYR A 95 -5.88 4.06 -3.32
N CYS A 96 -5.58 5.34 -3.06
CA CYS A 96 -5.13 5.79 -1.74
C CYS A 96 -6.19 5.52 -0.67
N HIS A 97 -7.46 5.83 -0.94
CA HIS A 97 -8.56 5.59 0.00
C HIS A 97 -8.73 4.09 0.29
N ARG A 98 -8.82 3.26 -0.75
CA ARG A 98 -8.94 1.80 -0.57
C ARG A 98 -7.74 1.21 0.18
N ALA A 99 -6.52 1.65 -0.13
CA ALA A 99 -5.31 1.22 0.57
C ALA A 99 -5.29 1.67 2.05
N ALA A 100 -5.80 2.86 2.37
CA ALA A 100 -5.94 3.34 3.74
C ALA A 100 -6.90 2.47 4.57
N LEU A 101 -8.01 2.04 3.99
CA LEU A 101 -8.97 1.12 4.62
C LEU A 101 -8.36 -0.27 4.79
N LEU A 102 -7.63 -0.76 3.78
CA LEU A 102 -6.90 -2.03 3.84
C LEU A 102 -5.81 -2.02 4.92
N GLN A 103 -5.05 -0.94 5.04
CA GLN A 103 -4.06 -0.81 6.11
C GLN A 103 -4.67 -0.99 7.50
N GLN A 104 -5.83 -0.42 7.73
CA GLN A 104 -6.51 -0.49 9.04
C GLN A 104 -7.06 -1.88 9.35
N THR A 105 -7.31 -2.71 8.34
CA THR A 105 -7.90 -4.04 8.49
C THR A 105 -6.90 -5.18 8.38
N THR A 106 -5.83 -5.01 7.60
CA THR A 106 -4.88 -6.07 7.26
C THR A 106 -3.43 -5.80 7.67
N GLY A 107 -3.06 -4.53 7.94
CA GLY A 107 -1.68 -4.17 8.26
C GLY A 107 -0.72 -4.33 7.07
N CYS A 108 -1.19 -4.10 5.84
CA CYS A 108 -0.43 -4.40 4.62
C CYS A 108 0.61 -3.34 4.23
N LEU A 109 0.54 -2.11 4.76
CA LEU A 109 1.43 -1.01 4.37
C LEU A 109 2.55 -0.77 5.40
N THR A 110 3.65 -0.22 4.91
CA THR A 110 4.77 0.31 5.71
C THR A 110 4.84 1.83 5.61
N GLU A 111 5.22 2.36 4.46
CA GLU A 111 5.29 3.79 4.19
C GLU A 111 4.07 4.27 3.41
N ILE A 112 3.38 5.27 3.94
CA ILE A 112 2.21 5.90 3.33
C ILE A 112 2.66 7.19 2.63
N LEU A 113 2.47 7.24 1.30
CA LEU A 113 2.96 8.31 0.43
C LEU A 113 1.81 9.10 -0.23
N PHE A 114 0.60 9.04 0.32
CA PHE A 114 -0.61 9.59 -0.31
C PHE A 114 -0.48 11.06 -0.70
N SER A 115 0.10 11.90 0.15
CA SER A 115 0.26 13.32 -0.13
C SER A 115 1.16 13.58 -1.34
N SER A 116 2.31 12.90 -1.45
CA SER A 116 3.21 13.02 -2.59
C SER A 116 2.60 12.42 -3.86
N ALA A 117 1.88 11.31 -3.73
CA ALA A 117 1.15 10.69 -4.84
C ALA A 117 0.10 11.63 -5.43
N MET A 118 -0.70 12.28 -4.57
CA MET A 118 -1.68 13.28 -5.00
C MET A 118 -1.04 14.52 -5.63
N GLY A 119 0.11 14.95 -5.11
CA GLY A 119 0.89 16.03 -5.73
C GLY A 119 1.35 15.66 -7.15
N ARG A 120 1.89 14.44 -7.32
CA ARG A 120 2.32 13.95 -8.63
C ARG A 120 1.15 13.77 -9.60
N ALA A 121 0.01 13.27 -9.14
CA ALA A 121 -1.19 13.12 -9.95
C ALA A 121 -1.67 14.47 -10.53
N ARG A 122 -1.69 15.54 -9.71
CA ARG A 122 -2.05 16.88 -10.18
C ARG A 122 -1.11 17.41 -11.27
N VAL A 123 0.19 17.22 -11.09
CA VAL A 123 1.20 17.62 -12.10
C VAL A 123 0.99 16.86 -13.40
N GLN A 124 0.57 15.60 -13.33
CA GLN A 124 0.32 14.80 -14.54
C GLN A 124 -0.97 15.23 -15.24
N ASP A 125 -2.04 15.49 -14.50
CA ASP A 125 -3.29 16.02 -15.09
C ASP A 125 -3.03 17.37 -15.75
N GLU A 126 -2.30 18.28 -15.08
CA GLU A 126 -1.93 19.60 -15.66
C GLU A 126 -1.09 19.44 -16.93
N HIS A 127 -0.13 18.52 -16.95
CA HIS A 127 0.64 18.21 -18.15
C HIS A 127 -0.26 17.74 -19.29
N PHE A 128 -1.13 16.77 -19.03
CA PHE A 128 -2.03 16.23 -20.05
C PHE A 128 -3.05 17.27 -20.53
N ASP A 129 -3.54 18.14 -19.66
CA ASP A 129 -4.45 19.22 -20.03
C ASP A 129 -3.77 20.28 -20.90
N THR A 130 -2.49 20.55 -20.68
CA THR A 130 -1.73 21.58 -21.38
C THR A 130 -1.19 21.09 -22.73
N THR A 131 -0.71 19.85 -22.78
CA THR A 131 0.01 19.32 -23.96
C THR A 131 -0.85 18.37 -24.79
N GLY A 132 -1.84 17.72 -24.20
CA GLY A 132 -2.57 16.59 -24.81
C GLY A 132 -1.78 15.28 -24.82
N ASP A 133 -0.54 15.26 -24.31
CA ASP A 133 0.34 14.12 -24.31
C ASP A 133 0.49 13.49 -22.91
N LEU A 134 0.66 12.18 -22.86
CA LEU A 134 0.96 11.46 -21.63
C LEU A 134 2.47 11.45 -21.38
N LEU A 135 2.90 11.55 -20.11
CA LEU A 135 4.32 11.48 -19.72
C LEU A 135 4.97 10.11 -20.01
N GLY A 136 4.17 9.07 -20.20
CA GLY A 136 4.67 7.74 -20.48
C GLY A 136 3.57 6.68 -20.38
N PRO A 137 3.92 5.39 -20.55
CA PRO A 137 2.95 4.31 -20.58
C PRO A 137 2.22 4.09 -19.23
N LEU A 138 2.77 4.56 -18.12
CA LEU A 138 2.16 4.45 -16.79
C LEU A 138 1.65 5.79 -16.26
N HIS A 139 1.44 6.78 -17.13
CA HIS A 139 0.92 8.08 -16.74
C HIS A 139 -0.39 7.94 -15.94
N GLY A 140 -0.42 8.48 -14.74
CA GLY A 140 -1.59 8.48 -13.87
C GLY A 140 -1.89 7.15 -13.17
N ILE A 141 -1.03 6.15 -13.32
CA ILE A 141 -1.27 4.82 -12.74
C ILE A 141 -0.62 4.70 -11.35
N PRO A 142 -1.41 4.49 -10.28
CA PRO A 142 -0.89 4.22 -8.95
C PRO A 142 -0.27 2.83 -8.89
N ILE A 143 0.97 2.77 -8.38
CA ILE A 143 1.72 1.51 -8.20
C ILE A 143 2.24 1.42 -6.77
N SER A 144 2.05 0.27 -6.13
CA SER A 144 2.64 -0.10 -4.85
C SER A 144 3.98 -0.80 -5.04
N VAL A 145 4.86 -0.69 -4.06
CA VAL A 145 6.17 -1.37 -4.08
C VAL A 145 6.49 -1.95 -2.71
N ASN A 146 7.21 -3.06 -2.67
CA ASN A 146 7.67 -3.63 -1.40
C ASN A 146 8.60 -2.67 -0.63
N ASP A 147 8.64 -2.81 0.70
CA ASP A 147 9.43 -1.95 1.60
C ASP A 147 10.94 -1.92 1.28
N ASN A 148 11.47 -2.96 0.66
CA ASN A 148 12.88 -3.04 0.24
C ASN A 148 13.21 -2.22 -1.02
N GLN A 149 12.23 -1.65 -1.70
CA GLN A 149 12.48 -0.79 -2.87
C GLN A 149 12.81 0.64 -2.41
N ASP A 150 14.03 1.08 -2.65
CA ASP A 150 14.45 2.43 -2.28
C ASP A 150 13.70 3.48 -3.10
N ILE A 151 13.07 4.42 -2.39
CA ILE A 151 12.51 5.65 -2.94
C ILE A 151 13.26 6.81 -2.28
N ALA A 152 13.87 7.69 -3.06
CA ALA A 152 14.66 8.80 -2.52
C ALA A 152 13.85 9.63 -1.50
N GLY A 153 14.45 9.86 -0.33
CA GLY A 153 13.83 10.58 0.77
C GLY A 153 12.85 9.79 1.64
N ILE A 154 12.63 8.51 1.37
CA ILE A 154 11.73 7.60 2.10
C ILE A 154 12.54 6.47 2.75
N ASP A 155 12.12 6.04 3.93
CA ASP A 155 12.76 4.92 4.62
C ASP A 155 12.56 3.59 3.85
N SER A 156 13.58 2.75 3.85
CA SER A 156 13.53 1.34 3.47
C SER A 156 14.00 0.51 4.65
N THR A 157 13.07 0.16 5.53
CA THR A 157 13.42 -0.39 6.84
C THR A 157 13.73 -1.86 6.83
N LEU A 158 13.26 -2.61 5.82
CA LEU A 158 13.36 -4.08 5.75
C LEU A 158 12.83 -4.75 7.04
N GLY A 159 11.87 -4.10 7.71
CA GLY A 159 11.33 -4.55 8.99
C GLY A 159 12.25 -4.34 10.21
N TRP A 160 13.38 -3.65 10.04
CA TRP A 160 14.35 -3.36 11.13
C TRP A 160 14.05 -2.01 11.77
N VAL A 161 13.79 -2.03 13.07
CA VAL A 161 13.57 -0.78 13.86
C VAL A 161 14.79 0.14 13.80
N GLY A 162 16.02 -0.43 13.75
CA GLY A 162 17.25 0.35 13.66
C GLY A 162 17.48 1.10 12.35
N LEU A 163 16.63 0.87 11.33
CA LEU A 163 16.69 1.57 10.05
C LEU A 163 15.63 2.70 9.94
N VAL A 164 14.77 2.87 10.94
CA VAL A 164 13.81 3.98 11.01
C VAL A 164 14.56 5.32 11.09
N GLY A 165 14.11 6.29 10.30
CA GLY A 165 14.72 7.62 10.19
C GLY A 165 16.03 7.63 9.38
N ARG A 166 16.21 6.64 8.49
CA ARG A 166 17.34 6.56 7.56
C ARG A 166 16.86 6.53 6.10
N PRO A 167 16.31 7.64 5.60
CA PRO A 167 15.74 7.69 4.27
C PRO A 167 16.80 7.39 3.20
N ALA A 168 16.38 6.70 2.16
CA ALA A 168 17.23 6.36 1.02
C ALA A 168 17.74 7.65 0.34
N LYS A 169 19.04 7.67 0.00
CA LYS A 169 19.66 8.83 -0.67
C LYS A 169 19.32 8.94 -2.14
N ALA A 170 19.01 7.81 -2.78
CA ALA A 170 18.63 7.70 -4.19
C ALA A 170 17.58 6.63 -4.35
N SER A 171 16.78 6.71 -5.39
CA SER A 171 15.82 5.68 -5.72
C SER A 171 16.51 4.47 -6.38
N ALA A 172 15.94 3.29 -6.18
CA ALA A 172 16.36 2.09 -6.90
C ALA A 172 16.11 2.26 -8.41
N PRO A 173 16.92 1.66 -9.30
CA PRO A 173 16.74 1.78 -10.76
C PRO A 173 15.32 1.40 -11.24
N LEU A 174 14.71 0.38 -10.63
CA LEU A 174 13.32 0.01 -10.93
C LEU A 174 12.35 1.14 -10.60
N VAL A 175 12.52 1.78 -9.45
CA VAL A 175 11.69 2.91 -9.00
C VAL A 175 11.85 4.10 -9.95
N GLU A 176 13.08 4.40 -10.38
CA GLU A 176 13.33 5.46 -11.36
C GLU A 176 12.66 5.17 -12.69
N ASN A 177 12.75 3.94 -13.19
CA ASN A 177 12.09 3.52 -14.43
C ASN A 177 10.55 3.64 -14.34
N LEU A 178 9.95 3.24 -13.22
CA LEU A 178 8.51 3.41 -12.99
C LEU A 178 8.11 4.89 -12.99
N LEU A 179 8.88 5.74 -12.30
CA LEU A 179 8.63 7.17 -12.26
C LEU A 179 8.79 7.83 -13.63
N GLN A 180 9.80 7.44 -14.41
CA GLN A 180 10.01 7.92 -15.79
C GLN A 180 8.90 7.46 -16.73
N ALA A 181 8.38 6.26 -16.54
CA ALA A 181 7.22 5.74 -17.27
C ALA A 181 5.89 6.45 -16.89
N GLY A 182 5.90 7.34 -15.90
CA GLY A 182 4.73 8.10 -15.47
C GLY A 182 3.96 7.47 -14.29
N ALA A 183 4.44 6.40 -13.67
CA ALA A 183 3.77 5.79 -12.52
C ALA A 183 3.73 6.74 -11.31
N ILE A 184 2.71 6.54 -10.48
CA ILE A 184 2.52 7.26 -9.21
C ILE A 184 2.73 6.27 -8.07
N LEU A 185 3.87 6.38 -7.37
CA LEU A 185 4.12 5.58 -6.19
C LEU A 185 3.36 6.17 -5.00
N TYR A 186 2.45 5.40 -4.38
CA TYR A 186 1.56 5.91 -3.34
C TYR A 186 1.71 5.20 -1.99
N CYS A 187 2.37 4.05 -1.95
CA CYS A 187 2.67 3.35 -0.70
C CYS A 187 3.79 2.32 -0.89
N LYS A 188 4.40 1.94 0.24
CA LYS A 188 5.23 0.75 0.32
C LYS A 188 4.51 -0.31 1.16
N THR A 189 4.76 -1.58 0.86
CA THR A 189 4.03 -2.72 1.43
C THR A 189 4.88 -3.57 2.36
N ASN A 190 4.22 -4.17 3.35
CA ASN A 190 4.87 -4.88 4.44
C ASN A 190 5.51 -6.20 3.97
N ILE A 191 6.68 -6.46 4.52
CA ILE A 191 7.54 -7.63 4.29
C ILE A 191 8.03 -8.18 5.64
N PRO A 192 8.51 -9.41 5.72
CA PRO A 192 9.19 -9.90 6.93
C PRO A 192 10.54 -9.21 7.10
N GLN A 193 11.06 -9.25 8.30
CA GLN A 193 12.39 -8.74 8.59
C GLN A 193 13.42 -9.40 7.67
N SER A 194 14.16 -8.59 6.90
CA SER A 194 15.16 -9.04 5.92
C SER A 194 14.62 -9.93 4.80
N LEU A 195 13.32 -9.96 4.52
CA LEU A 195 12.69 -10.78 3.47
C LEU A 195 12.85 -12.31 3.64
N MET A 196 13.33 -12.78 4.77
CA MET A 196 13.76 -14.19 4.97
C MET A 196 12.70 -15.04 5.68
N MET A 197 11.41 -14.82 5.40
CA MET A 197 10.31 -15.62 5.93
C MET A 197 9.18 -15.74 4.90
N SER A 198 8.47 -16.86 4.94
CA SER A 198 7.24 -17.10 4.15
C SER A 198 5.98 -16.46 4.77
N ASP A 199 6.15 -15.47 5.65
CA ASP A 199 5.10 -14.70 6.29
C ASP A 199 5.55 -13.26 6.50
N SER A 200 4.69 -12.28 6.27
CA SER A 200 5.03 -10.85 6.34
C SER A 200 4.75 -10.30 7.73
N TYR A 201 5.63 -10.66 8.65
CA TYR A 201 5.65 -10.19 10.04
C TYR A 201 7.01 -9.55 10.38
N ASN A 202 6.98 -8.42 11.07
CA ASN A 202 8.14 -7.82 11.69
C ASN A 202 7.77 -7.01 12.95
N HIS A 203 8.75 -6.69 13.78
CA HIS A 203 8.50 -5.95 15.02
C HIS A 203 8.20 -4.46 14.81
N LEU A 204 8.52 -3.91 13.63
CA LEU A 204 8.27 -2.51 13.32
C LEU A 204 6.80 -2.28 12.92
N TYR A 205 6.28 -3.01 11.93
CA TYR A 205 4.93 -2.80 11.39
C TYR A 205 3.92 -3.84 11.90
N GLY A 206 4.37 -4.98 12.38
CA GLY A 206 3.51 -6.08 12.82
C GLY A 206 3.21 -7.07 11.70
N GLN A 207 2.10 -7.78 11.85
CA GLN A 207 1.63 -8.84 10.96
C GLN A 207 0.76 -8.29 9.85
N SER A 208 1.03 -8.67 8.60
CA SER A 208 0.07 -8.58 7.52
C SER A 208 -0.80 -9.82 7.46
N VAL A 209 -2.11 -9.65 7.46
CA VAL A 209 -3.06 -10.76 7.35
C VAL A 209 -3.70 -10.81 5.97
N ASN A 210 -4.16 -11.99 5.58
CA ASN A 210 -4.82 -12.20 4.29
C ASN A 210 -6.13 -11.39 4.23
N SER A 211 -6.30 -10.58 3.18
CA SER A 211 -7.45 -9.70 3.03
C SER A 211 -8.77 -10.43 2.75
N LEU A 212 -8.69 -11.65 2.21
CA LEU A 212 -9.86 -12.48 1.91
C LEU A 212 -10.25 -13.40 3.08
N ASN A 213 -9.30 -13.68 3.98
CA ASN A 213 -9.54 -14.44 5.21
C ASN A 213 -8.54 -14.01 6.30
N ARG A 214 -8.94 -13.08 7.14
CA ARG A 214 -8.10 -12.47 8.19
C ARG A 214 -7.67 -13.42 9.32
N ASN A 215 -8.11 -14.68 9.30
CA ASN A 215 -7.56 -15.73 10.15
C ASN A 215 -6.27 -16.35 9.60
N MET A 216 -5.92 -16.04 8.35
CA MET A 216 -4.74 -16.56 7.68
C MET A 216 -3.68 -15.46 7.55
N ILE A 217 -2.43 -15.88 7.48
CA ILE A 217 -1.31 -15.01 7.09
C ILE A 217 -1.48 -14.59 5.63
N SER A 218 -0.91 -13.45 5.25
CA SER A 218 -0.92 -12.98 3.86
C SER A 218 0.10 -13.71 2.97
N GLY A 219 0.93 -14.59 3.56
CA GLY A 219 2.09 -15.15 2.89
C GLY A 219 3.30 -14.22 2.97
N GLY A 220 4.37 -14.56 2.30
CA GLY A 220 5.64 -13.83 2.30
C GLY A 220 6.57 -14.34 1.21
N SER A 221 7.59 -13.58 0.95
CA SER A 221 8.04 -12.35 1.63
C SER A 221 7.23 -11.09 1.23
N SER A 222 6.50 -11.08 0.12
CA SER A 222 5.70 -9.95 -0.38
C SER A 222 4.24 -9.97 0.10
N GLY A 223 3.97 -10.42 1.35
CA GLY A 223 2.61 -10.63 1.82
C GLY A 223 1.79 -9.35 1.99
N GLY A 224 2.41 -8.21 2.30
CA GLY A 224 1.74 -6.91 2.29
C GLY A 224 1.23 -6.54 0.90
N GLU A 225 2.03 -6.80 -0.14
CA GLU A 225 1.66 -6.60 -1.54
C GLU A 225 0.51 -7.53 -1.94
N GLY A 226 0.64 -8.82 -1.61
CA GLY A 226 -0.41 -9.81 -1.87
C GLY A 226 -1.75 -9.44 -1.21
N ALA A 227 -1.73 -8.99 0.05
CA ALA A 227 -2.93 -8.55 0.75
C ALA A 227 -3.56 -7.30 0.12
N LEU A 228 -2.74 -6.34 -0.33
CA LEU A 228 -3.18 -5.10 -0.96
C LEU A 228 -3.82 -5.36 -2.33
N VAL A 229 -3.13 -6.06 -3.22
CA VAL A 229 -3.60 -6.36 -4.59
C VAL A 229 -4.82 -7.26 -4.58
N ALA A 230 -4.83 -8.33 -3.77
CA ALA A 230 -5.94 -9.28 -3.70
C ALA A 230 -7.29 -8.65 -3.27
N ALA A 231 -7.25 -7.48 -2.62
CA ALA A 231 -8.45 -6.73 -2.23
C ALA A 231 -8.65 -5.45 -3.05
N GLY A 232 -8.01 -5.32 -4.21
CA GLY A 232 -8.18 -4.17 -5.11
C GLY A 232 -7.54 -2.87 -4.62
N GLY A 233 -6.65 -2.95 -3.63
CA GLY A 233 -5.94 -1.77 -3.12
C GLY A 233 -4.83 -1.28 -4.03
N SER A 234 -4.41 -2.09 -5.00
CA SER A 234 -3.49 -1.71 -6.07
C SER A 234 -3.86 -2.45 -7.36
N VAL A 235 -3.78 -1.77 -8.49
CA VAL A 235 -3.99 -2.39 -9.82
C VAL A 235 -2.78 -3.21 -10.25
N ALA A 236 -1.61 -2.79 -9.84
CA ALA A 236 -0.33 -3.45 -10.06
C ALA A 236 0.63 -3.10 -8.93
N GLY A 237 1.42 -4.05 -8.51
CA GLY A 237 2.40 -3.85 -7.45
C GLY A 237 3.69 -4.60 -7.73
N ILE A 238 4.75 -4.13 -7.11
CA ILE A 238 6.09 -4.72 -7.25
C ILE A 238 6.41 -5.52 -5.99
N GLY A 239 6.31 -6.83 -6.11
CA GLY A 239 6.84 -7.78 -5.14
C GLY A 239 8.29 -8.14 -5.46
N THR A 240 8.93 -8.85 -4.53
CA THR A 240 10.26 -9.43 -4.70
C THR A 240 10.23 -10.91 -4.37
N ASP A 241 11.02 -11.70 -5.08
CA ASP A 241 11.05 -13.15 -4.93
C ASP A 241 12.49 -13.65 -5.03
N ILE A 242 12.94 -14.42 -4.07
CA ILE A 242 14.26 -15.06 -4.06
C ILE A 242 14.16 -16.58 -4.13
N GLY A 243 13.04 -17.16 -3.78
CA GLY A 243 12.85 -18.61 -3.63
C GLY A 243 11.58 -19.18 -4.26
N GLY A 244 10.82 -18.40 -5.03
CA GLY A 244 9.55 -18.82 -5.63
C GLY A 244 8.32 -18.53 -4.75
N GLU A 245 8.46 -17.60 -3.78
CA GLU A 245 7.37 -17.26 -2.85
C GLU A 245 6.22 -16.54 -3.55
N LEU A 246 6.49 -15.76 -4.62
CA LEU A 246 5.44 -15.10 -5.42
C LEU A 246 4.50 -16.13 -6.07
N LEU A 247 5.01 -17.29 -6.50
CA LEU A 247 4.18 -18.38 -7.02
C LEU A 247 3.21 -18.93 -5.96
N SER A 248 3.55 -18.86 -4.68
CA SER A 248 2.65 -19.26 -3.60
C SER A 248 1.58 -18.21 -3.32
N LEU A 249 1.89 -16.93 -3.53
CA LEU A 249 0.94 -15.81 -3.42
C LEU A 249 -0.06 -15.79 -4.59
N GLU A 250 0.34 -16.18 -5.80
CA GLU A 250 -0.56 -16.34 -6.95
C GLU A 250 -1.65 -17.38 -6.69
N ARG A 251 -1.39 -18.43 -5.92
CA ARG A 251 -2.38 -19.42 -5.51
C ARG A 251 -3.46 -18.88 -4.58
N THR A 252 -3.23 -17.76 -3.93
CA THR A 252 -4.23 -17.07 -3.07
C THR A 252 -5.04 -16.02 -3.80
N LYS A 253 -5.01 -15.98 -5.13
CA LYS A 253 -5.62 -15.11 -6.14
C LYS A 253 -4.94 -13.76 -6.37
N SER A 254 -4.39 -13.70 -7.58
CA SER A 254 -4.04 -12.57 -8.43
C SER A 254 -2.94 -11.61 -7.96
N ILE A 255 -1.71 -12.09 -7.98
CA ILE A 255 -0.60 -11.26 -8.41
C ILE A 255 -0.27 -11.71 -9.83
N THR A 256 -0.51 -10.88 -10.83
CA THR A 256 0.01 -11.12 -12.17
C THR A 256 1.50 -10.83 -12.13
N SER A 257 2.32 -11.89 -12.14
CA SER A 257 3.75 -11.73 -12.38
C SER A 257 3.94 -11.18 -13.79
N ALA A 258 4.52 -10.00 -13.91
CA ALA A 258 5.14 -9.60 -15.17
C ALA A 258 6.43 -10.45 -15.32
N ASN A 259 6.38 -11.47 -16.18
CA ASN A 259 7.57 -12.12 -16.72
C ASN A 259 8.31 -11.17 -17.65
#